data_5fc1d2eb57e7800089744e75f4123509
#
_entry.id   5fc1d2eb57e7800089744e75f4123509
#
_cell.length_a   1.000
_cell.length_b   1.000
_cell.length_c   1.000
_cell.angle_alpha   90.00
_cell.angle_beta   90.00
_cell.angle_gamma   90.00
#
_symmetry.space_group_name_H-M   'P 1'
#
loop_
_entity.id
_entity.type
_entity.pdbx_description
1 polymer ?
#
loop_
_entity_poly.entity_id
_entity_poly.type
_entity_poly.pdbx_seq_one_letter_code
_entity_poly.pdbx_strand_id
1 'polypeptide(L)'
;MSDSFEGSEGSEGAGESVGLPCVLSEEAARFMIDPSLPPWAMGPVIAAMVGIGEARGLVPGSSTAEDWPECRLLPLGEDGTLGIVEYVIAEDAVPPQVIVTRILLY
;
A
#
# COMPACT_ATOMS: atom_id res chain seq x y z
N MET A 1 -1.56 18.99 25.70
CA MET A 1 -1.97 18.41 25.80
C MET A 1 -2.09 18.05 25.44
N SER A 2 -1.62 18.11 25.55
CA SER A 2 -1.90 17.37 25.53
C SER A 2 -1.87 16.89 25.09
N ASP A 3 -1.51 17.00 25.19
CA ASP A 3 -1.68 16.17 25.06
C ASP A 3 -1.63 15.81 24.43
N SER A 4 -1.30 16.02 24.53
CA SER A 4 -1.48 15.29 24.35
C SER A 4 -1.23 14.94 23.65
N PHE A 5 -0.79 15.18 23.73
CA PHE A 5 -0.90 14.41 23.59
C PHE A 5 -0.79 14.00 23.40
N GLU A 6 -0.38 14.08 23.64
CA GLU A 6 -0.59 13.24 23.95
C GLU A 6 -0.65 12.59 23.78
N GLY A 7 -0.41 12.68 23.77
CA GLY A 7 -0.71 11.72 24.06
C GLY A 7 -0.54 11.08 23.60
N SER A 8 -0.24 11.03 23.70
CA SER A 8 -0.39 10.13 23.68
C SER A 8 -0.23 9.53 23.42
N GLU A 9 -0.01 9.39 23.58
CA GLU A 9 -0.14 8.54 23.72
C GLU A 9 -0.11 7.77 23.53
N GLY A 10 -0.06 7.58 23.43
CA GLY A 10 -0.15 6.70 23.68
C GLY A 10 0.06 6.04 23.24
N SER A 11 0.30 5.77 23.26
CA SER A 11 0.33 5.06 23.04
C SER A 11 0.66 4.40 22.86
N GLU A 12 0.82 4.30 23.17
CA GLU A 12 1.12 3.39 23.07
C GLU A 12 1.08 2.23 22.68
N GLY A 13 1.19 1.64 23.43
CA GLY A 13 0.82 0.33 22.99
C GLY A 13 0.24 0.30 21.60
N ALA A 14 -0.16 1.40 21.17
CA ALA A 14 -0.64 1.55 19.81
C ALA A 14 0.44 1.19 18.79
N GLY A 15 1.69 1.15 19.18
CA GLY A 15 2.77 0.88 18.26
C GLY A 15 2.65 -0.45 17.56
N GLU A 16 2.13 -1.47 18.23
CA GLU A 16 2.01 -2.77 17.60
C GLU A 16 0.95 -2.82 16.54
N SER A 17 -0.06 -1.99 16.67
CA SER A 17 -1.14 -2.00 15.70
C SER A 17 -0.90 -1.08 14.54
N VAL A 18 0.19 -0.34 14.55
CA VAL A 18 0.51 0.59 13.48
C VAL A 18 0.93 -0.21 12.26
N GLY A 19 0.42 0.19 11.09
CA GLY A 19 0.79 -0.45 9.86
C GLY A 19 2.19 -0.07 9.42
N LEU A 20 2.53 -0.42 8.21
CA LEU A 20 3.78 -0.04 7.58
C LEU A 20 3.53 1.12 6.63
N PRO A 21 4.53 2.00 6.45
CA PRO A 21 4.43 2.98 5.38
C PRO A 21 4.30 2.27 4.04
N CYS A 22 3.45 2.78 3.18
CA CYS A 22 3.29 2.26 1.84
C CYS A 22 3.72 3.35 0.87
N VAL A 23 4.82 3.10 0.17
CA VAL A 23 5.44 4.09 -0.71
C VAL A 23 5.40 3.57 -2.14
N LEU A 24 5.62 4.48 -3.08
CA LEU A 24 5.64 4.15 -4.50
C LEU A 24 7.08 4.02 -4.97
N SER A 25 7.34 3.01 -5.79
CA SER A 25 8.60 2.94 -6.52
C SER A 25 8.62 4.09 -7.54
N GLU A 26 9.79 4.31 -8.13
CA GLU A 26 9.92 5.34 -9.15
C GLU A 26 8.96 5.08 -10.31
N GLU A 27 8.86 3.84 -10.74
CA GLU A 27 7.96 3.48 -11.84
C GLU A 27 6.51 3.71 -11.47
N ALA A 28 6.11 3.30 -10.26
CA ALA A 28 4.74 3.50 -9.82
C ALA A 28 4.42 4.98 -9.64
N ALA A 29 5.38 5.74 -9.13
CA ALA A 29 5.19 7.18 -8.97
C ALA A 29 4.99 7.87 -10.32
N ARG A 30 5.76 7.46 -11.32
CA ARG A 30 5.59 8.01 -12.68
C ARG A 30 4.21 7.69 -13.24
N PHE A 31 3.74 6.47 -12.97
CA PHE A 31 2.40 6.08 -13.40
C PHE A 31 1.33 7.00 -12.81
N MET A 32 1.47 7.34 -11.53
CA MET A 32 0.47 8.11 -10.84
C MET A 32 0.42 9.57 -11.27
N ILE A 33 1.51 10.10 -11.83
CA ILE A 33 1.52 11.48 -12.31
C ILE A 33 1.37 11.59 -13.82
N ASP A 34 1.16 10.47 -14.50
CA ASP A 34 1.00 10.46 -15.94
C ASP A 34 -0.31 11.18 -16.31
N PRO A 35 -0.26 12.13 -17.27
CA PRO A 35 -1.48 12.84 -17.66
C PRO A 35 -2.57 11.96 -18.24
N SER A 36 -2.21 10.77 -18.73
CA SER A 36 -3.19 9.84 -19.28
C SER A 36 -3.91 9.04 -18.22
N LEU A 37 -3.52 9.18 -16.94
CA LEU A 37 -4.18 8.46 -15.87
C LEU A 37 -5.63 8.91 -15.74
N PRO A 38 -6.61 7.98 -15.81
CA PRO A 38 -8.00 8.37 -15.66
C PRO A 38 -8.25 9.01 -14.29
N PRO A 39 -9.04 10.09 -14.23
CA PRO A 39 -9.26 10.75 -12.93
C PRO A 39 -9.85 9.82 -11.86
N TRP A 40 -10.65 8.84 -12.26
CA TRP A 40 -11.27 7.93 -11.30
C TRP A 40 -10.25 6.99 -10.64
N ALA A 41 -9.07 6.84 -11.25
CA ALA A 41 -8.12 5.84 -10.77
C ALA A 41 -7.43 6.23 -9.48
N MET A 42 -7.31 7.53 -9.20
CA MET A 42 -6.58 8.00 -8.03
C MET A 42 -7.18 7.46 -6.74
N GLY A 43 -8.50 7.57 -6.60
CA GLY A 43 -9.16 7.14 -5.37
C GLY A 43 -8.94 5.66 -5.05
N PRO A 44 -9.26 4.75 -5.98
CA PRO A 44 -9.05 3.32 -5.71
C PRO A 44 -7.60 2.96 -5.42
N VAL A 45 -6.63 3.59 -6.10
CA VAL A 45 -5.22 3.30 -5.85
C VAL A 45 -4.82 3.77 -4.46
N ILE A 46 -5.22 4.98 -4.07
CA ILE A 46 -4.89 5.49 -2.74
C ILE A 46 -5.53 4.62 -1.67
N ALA A 47 -6.80 4.23 -1.86
CA ALA A 47 -7.47 3.35 -0.91
C ALA A 47 -6.73 2.02 -0.78
N ALA A 48 -6.26 1.47 -1.90
CA ALA A 48 -5.51 0.23 -1.87
C ALA A 48 -4.21 0.41 -1.08
N MET A 49 -3.49 1.52 -1.30
CA MET A 49 -2.24 1.77 -0.59
C MET A 49 -2.47 1.89 0.90
N VAL A 50 -3.54 2.58 1.30
CA VAL A 50 -3.88 2.69 2.73
C VAL A 50 -4.13 1.30 3.31
N GLY A 51 -4.95 0.50 2.63
CA GLY A 51 -5.24 -0.85 3.11
C GLY A 51 -4.01 -1.74 3.17
N ILE A 52 -3.15 -1.64 2.17
CA ILE A 52 -1.91 -2.41 2.15
C ILE A 52 -1.04 -2.03 3.35
N GLY A 53 -0.89 -0.73 3.61
CA GLY A 53 -0.08 -0.29 4.74
C GLY A 53 -0.65 -0.73 6.06
N GLU A 54 -1.97 -0.57 6.24
CA GLU A 54 -2.62 -0.95 7.49
C GLU A 54 -2.51 -2.44 7.77
N ALA A 55 -2.58 -3.25 6.72
CA ALA A 55 -2.48 -4.71 6.86
C ALA A 55 -1.04 -5.20 6.81
N ARG A 56 -0.07 -4.29 6.80
CA ARG A 56 1.35 -4.60 6.75
C ARG A 56 1.68 -5.48 5.54
N GLY A 57 0.98 -5.25 4.45
CA GLY A 57 1.16 -5.97 3.18
C GLY A 57 0.34 -7.25 3.06
N LEU A 58 -0.28 -7.72 4.13
CA LEU A 58 -1.00 -8.99 4.11
C LEU A 58 -2.50 -8.74 4.01
N VAL A 59 -2.91 -8.11 2.91
CA VAL A 59 -4.30 -7.73 2.70
C VAL A 59 -5.11 -8.97 2.30
N PRO A 60 -6.30 -9.16 2.89
CA PRO A 60 -7.18 -10.22 2.37
C PRO A 60 -7.47 -9.98 0.89
N GLY A 61 -7.36 -11.03 0.10
CA GLY A 61 -7.53 -10.94 -1.34
C GLY A 61 -6.23 -10.74 -2.10
N SER A 62 -5.13 -10.44 -1.42
CA SER A 62 -3.83 -10.38 -2.08
C SER A 62 -3.22 -11.77 -2.17
N SER A 63 -2.32 -11.95 -3.14
CA SER A 63 -1.65 -13.23 -3.34
C SER A 63 -0.23 -12.98 -3.80
N THR A 64 0.64 -13.97 -3.64
CA THR A 64 2.00 -13.87 -4.15
C THR A 64 2.00 -14.04 -5.66
N ALA A 65 2.90 -13.33 -6.34
CA ALA A 65 3.07 -13.48 -7.77
C ALA A 65 3.71 -14.85 -8.05
N GLU A 66 3.27 -15.50 -9.12
CA GLU A 66 3.68 -16.86 -9.40
C GLU A 66 5.19 -16.96 -9.63
N ASP A 67 5.72 -16.07 -10.45
CA ASP A 67 7.14 -16.13 -10.83
C ASP A 67 8.03 -15.29 -9.90
N TRP A 68 7.42 -14.50 -9.00
CA TRP A 68 8.16 -13.58 -8.15
C TRP A 68 7.56 -13.64 -6.74
N PRO A 69 7.92 -14.67 -5.95
CA PRO A 69 7.27 -14.86 -4.64
C PRO A 69 7.44 -13.68 -3.68
N GLU A 70 8.46 -12.86 -3.88
CA GLU A 70 8.64 -11.67 -3.05
C GLU A 70 7.63 -10.57 -3.38
N CYS A 71 6.94 -10.68 -4.51
CA CYS A 71 5.95 -9.70 -4.92
C CYS A 71 4.56 -10.20 -4.60
N ARG A 72 3.68 -9.28 -4.20
CA ARG A 72 2.28 -9.59 -3.97
C ARG A 72 1.42 -8.78 -4.92
N LEU A 73 0.26 -9.34 -5.22
CA LEU A 73 -0.70 -8.75 -6.15
C LEU A 73 -2.00 -8.52 -5.41
N LEU A 74 -2.56 -7.32 -5.53
CA LEU A 74 -3.85 -6.99 -4.95
C LEU A 74 -4.77 -6.48 -6.05
N PRO A 75 -5.87 -7.18 -6.33
CA PRO A 75 -6.83 -6.68 -7.30
C PRO A 75 -7.44 -5.37 -6.84
N LEU A 76 -7.66 -4.46 -7.79
CA LEU A 76 -8.27 -3.16 -7.53
C LEU A 76 -9.76 -3.22 -7.79
N GLY A 77 -10.51 -2.50 -6.96
CA GLY A 77 -11.94 -2.45 -7.07
C GLY A 77 -12.61 -3.56 -6.29
N GLU A 78 -13.91 -3.43 -6.12
CA GLU A 78 -14.69 -4.33 -5.29
C GLU A 78 -14.56 -5.78 -5.73
N ASP A 79 -14.56 -5.98 -7.04
CA ASP A 79 -14.48 -7.33 -7.61
C ASP A 79 -13.23 -7.52 -8.45
N GLY A 80 -12.25 -6.63 -8.31
CA GLY A 80 -10.99 -6.77 -9.02
C GLY A 80 -11.04 -6.37 -10.48
N THR A 81 -12.10 -5.69 -10.92
CA THR A 81 -12.26 -5.39 -12.34
C THR A 81 -11.54 -4.11 -12.76
N LEU A 82 -11.05 -3.31 -11.82
CA LEU A 82 -10.43 -2.04 -12.17
C LEU A 82 -8.96 -2.19 -12.55
N GLY A 83 -8.28 -3.16 -11.97
CA GLY A 83 -6.87 -3.34 -12.24
C GLY A 83 -6.20 -4.16 -11.17
N ILE A 84 -4.89 -3.99 -11.04
CA ILE A 84 -4.11 -4.73 -10.05
C ILE A 84 -2.94 -3.87 -9.58
N VAL A 85 -2.59 -4.01 -8.30
CA VAL A 85 -1.44 -3.35 -7.69
C VAL A 85 -0.43 -4.42 -7.33
N GLU A 86 0.81 -4.24 -7.77
CA GLU A 86 1.92 -5.11 -7.42
C GLU A 86 2.78 -4.41 -6.37
N TYR A 87 3.16 -5.13 -5.32
CA TYR A 87 3.96 -4.52 -4.26
C TYR A 87 4.86 -5.57 -3.60
N VAL A 88 5.86 -5.07 -2.87
CA VAL A 88 6.82 -5.88 -2.14
C VAL A 88 6.79 -5.44 -0.69
N ILE A 89 6.85 -6.40 0.24
CA ILE A 89 6.97 -6.09 1.66
C ILE A 89 8.46 -6.07 2.00
N ALA A 90 9.00 -4.88 2.23
CA ALA A 90 10.42 -4.71 2.51
C ALA A 90 10.65 -4.73 4.02
N GLU A 91 10.62 -5.91 4.59
CA GLU A 91 10.77 -6.05 6.04
C GLU A 91 12.19 -5.76 6.50
N ASP A 92 13.16 -5.94 5.61
CA ASP A 92 14.56 -5.69 5.94
C ASP A 92 14.94 -4.23 5.83
N ALA A 93 14.08 -3.41 5.29
CA ALA A 93 14.33 -1.97 5.20
C ALA A 93 14.29 -1.34 6.58
N VAL A 94 14.96 -0.22 6.73
CA VAL A 94 15.01 0.52 7.99
C VAL A 94 14.53 1.94 7.74
N PRO A 95 13.29 2.27 8.13
CA PRO A 95 12.28 1.40 8.75
C PRO A 95 11.65 0.43 7.74
N PRO A 96 11.01 -0.64 8.20
CA PRO A 96 10.29 -1.53 7.30
C PRO A 96 9.19 -0.79 6.56
N GLN A 97 8.94 -1.20 5.33
CA GLN A 97 7.95 -0.50 4.50
C GLN A 97 7.42 -1.44 3.43
N VAL A 98 6.30 -1.04 2.83
CA VAL A 98 5.77 -1.70 1.64
C VAL A 98 6.05 -0.79 0.45
N ILE A 99 6.50 -1.37 -0.64
CA ILE A 99 6.84 -0.60 -1.84
C ILE A 99 5.93 -1.07 -2.97
N VAL A 100 5.08 -0.17 -3.46
CA VAL A 100 4.27 -0.46 -4.65
C VAL A 100 5.19 -0.36 -5.85
N THR A 101 5.33 -1.46 -6.56
CA THR A 101 6.27 -1.54 -7.68
C THR A 101 5.61 -1.31 -9.02
N ARG A 102 4.30 -1.62 -9.13
CA ARG A 102 3.62 -1.45 -10.40
C ARG A 102 2.11 -1.37 -10.19
N ILE A 103 1.45 -0.60 -11.05
CA ILE A 103 0.00 -0.48 -11.06
C ILE A 103 -0.45 -0.70 -12.48
N LEU A 104 -1.41 -1.63 -12.65
CA LEU A 104 -2.00 -1.90 -13.96
C LEU A 104 -3.49 -1.62 -13.88
N LEU A 105 -4.01 -0.87 -14.83
CA LEU A 105 -5.44 -0.62 -14.95
C LEU A 105 -5.95 -1.34 -16.17
N TYR A 106 -7.14 -1.95 -16.04
CA TYR A 106 -7.76 -2.69 -17.13
C TYR A 106 -8.60 -1.81 -18.04
#